data_e204b68ed315dd9625c5f5f829657dbc
#
_entry.id   e204b68ed315dd9625c5f5f829657dbc
#
_cell.length_a   1.000
_cell.length_b   1.000
_cell.length_c   1.000
_cell.angle_alpha   90.00
_cell.angle_beta   90.00
_cell.angle_gamma   90.00
#
_symmetry.space_group_name_H-M   'P 1'
#
loop_
_entity.id
_entity.type
_entity.pdbx_description
1 polymer ?
#
loop_
_entity_poly.entity_id
_entity_poly.type
_entity_poly.pdbx_seq_one_letter_code
_entity_poly.pdbx_strand_id
1 'polypeptide(L)'
;MRSVMQLRPHQQDALTAMLVHDKGQVIIPTGGGKTLVMIFDAIRQFSQSQAQTIVIVCPRILLAEQLSSEFLEFITNASVAHVHSGETHHFNTTRPNEIRNWVDQTAGHKLIFTTYHSLPRLQEADINVDCIYFDEAHNSVQRNFFPATEHFSSTATRCYFFTATPKHSLTVTKPGMNDVEVYGKVICNVPAPKLVQEGYILPPKVVVKQLDMVQDKQMIADRDSQNLLDTIDENSLDKILICARSTKQIVKLLAESDFRKELSERGYSCMYITAKTGAIIDGQKVNREVFFDTLNAWGKDPNKKFVVLHHSILSEGINVSGLEAVLFMRNMDYIGISQSIGRVIRLGGSQKTFGLVCVPVYDKVGISTAKSVQAVVDTVFQQGLPAISVVRR
;
A
#
# COMPACT_ATOMS: atom_id res chain seq x y z
N MET A 1 -15.47 -20.13 19.89
CA MET A 1 -14.44 -20.83 19.10
C MET A 1 -13.97 -19.86 18.02
N ARG A 2 -12.73 -19.32 18.13
CA ARG A 2 -12.15 -18.59 17.00
C ARG A 2 -11.96 -19.61 15.87
N SER A 3 -12.56 -19.38 14.71
CA SER A 3 -12.30 -20.20 13.54
C SER A 3 -10.78 -20.19 13.30
N VAL A 4 -10.17 -21.38 13.22
CA VAL A 4 -8.75 -21.50 12.87
C VAL A 4 -8.60 -20.88 11.49
N MET A 5 -7.93 -19.73 11.41
CA MET A 5 -7.69 -19.05 10.14
C MET A 5 -6.85 -19.97 9.26
N GLN A 6 -7.41 -20.38 8.14
CA GLN A 6 -6.70 -21.23 7.18
C GLN A 6 -5.98 -20.35 6.17
N LEU A 7 -4.66 -20.52 6.07
CA LEU A 7 -3.86 -19.85 5.05
C LEU A 7 -4.26 -20.31 3.64
N ARG A 8 -4.26 -19.38 2.70
CA ARG A 8 -4.48 -19.65 1.28
C ARG A 8 -3.28 -20.43 0.70
N PRO A 9 -3.48 -21.25 -0.36
CA PRO A 9 -2.40 -22.06 -0.92
C PRO A 9 -1.13 -21.27 -1.26
N HIS A 10 -1.25 -20.10 -1.91
CA HIS A 10 -0.10 -19.28 -2.26
C HIS A 10 0.64 -18.68 -1.04
N GLN A 11 -0.06 -18.48 0.09
CA GLN A 11 0.57 -18.06 1.35
C GLN A 11 1.37 -19.21 1.97
N GLN A 12 0.86 -20.45 1.87
CA GLN A 12 1.59 -21.64 2.30
C GLN A 12 2.83 -21.87 1.43
N ASP A 13 2.71 -21.68 0.10
CA ASP A 13 3.85 -21.77 -0.84
C ASP A 13 4.93 -20.75 -0.48
N ALA A 14 4.55 -19.50 -0.15
CA ALA A 14 5.47 -18.46 0.29
C ALA A 14 6.19 -18.84 1.58
N LEU A 15 5.46 -19.35 2.59
CA LEU A 15 6.05 -19.82 3.85
C LEU A 15 7.00 -21.01 3.63
N THR A 16 6.67 -21.93 2.73
CA THR A 16 7.54 -23.05 2.38
C THR A 16 8.83 -22.57 1.73
N ALA A 17 8.75 -21.59 0.83
CA ALA A 17 9.95 -20.97 0.25
C ALA A 17 10.83 -20.28 1.31
N MET A 18 10.21 -19.60 2.28
CA MET A 18 10.92 -18.95 3.38
C MET A 18 11.54 -19.95 4.36
N LEU A 19 11.09 -21.21 4.40
CA LEU A 19 11.74 -22.27 5.21
C LEU A 19 13.13 -22.64 4.70
N VAL A 20 13.31 -22.62 3.38
CA VAL A 20 14.55 -23.10 2.74
C VAL A 20 15.49 -21.97 2.33
N HIS A 21 15.06 -20.72 2.48
CA HIS A 21 15.84 -19.55 2.12
C HIS A 21 15.88 -18.55 3.29
N ASP A 22 17.04 -18.20 3.78
CA ASP A 22 17.20 -17.19 4.84
C ASP A 22 17.12 -15.75 4.31
N LYS A 23 17.22 -15.56 2.99
CA LYS A 23 17.10 -14.27 2.32
C LYS A 23 16.35 -14.42 0.99
N GLY A 24 15.48 -13.48 0.70
CA GLY A 24 14.84 -13.44 -0.63
C GLY A 24 13.68 -12.49 -0.76
N GLN A 25 13.21 -12.37 -1.99
CA GLN A 25 12.09 -11.53 -2.36
C GLN A 25 10.81 -12.37 -2.46
N VAL A 26 9.75 -11.88 -1.84
CA VAL A 26 8.41 -12.48 -1.86
C VAL A 26 7.48 -11.55 -2.61
N ILE A 27 7.15 -11.91 -3.84
CA ILE A 27 6.34 -11.10 -4.74
C ILE A 27 4.90 -11.62 -4.69
N ILE A 28 4.03 -10.86 -4.04
CA ILE A 28 2.60 -11.18 -3.91
C ILE A 28 1.80 -9.96 -4.33
N PRO A 29 0.83 -10.09 -5.24
CA PRO A 29 -0.03 -8.99 -5.66
C PRO A 29 -0.73 -8.31 -4.48
N THR A 30 -1.07 -7.04 -4.66
CA THR A 30 -1.88 -6.32 -3.68
C THR A 30 -3.21 -7.05 -3.46
N GLY A 31 -3.61 -7.21 -2.21
CA GLY A 31 -4.78 -8.03 -1.83
C GLY A 31 -4.50 -9.52 -1.66
N GLY A 32 -3.30 -9.99 -2.01
CA GLY A 32 -2.89 -11.39 -1.86
C GLY A 32 -2.52 -11.79 -0.42
N GLY A 33 -2.49 -10.87 0.54
CA GLY A 33 -2.31 -11.17 1.97
C GLY A 33 -0.85 -11.36 2.39
N LYS A 34 0.05 -10.48 1.95
CA LYS A 34 1.47 -10.45 2.36
C LYS A 34 1.66 -10.42 3.88
N THR A 35 0.85 -9.62 4.58
CA THR A 35 0.93 -9.47 6.05
C THR A 35 0.75 -10.80 6.77
N LEU A 36 -0.20 -11.63 6.35
CA LEU A 36 -0.40 -12.94 6.96
C LEU A 36 0.81 -13.87 6.78
N VAL A 37 1.51 -13.79 5.66
CA VAL A 37 2.76 -14.55 5.45
C VAL A 37 3.82 -14.13 6.46
N MET A 38 4.03 -12.82 6.67
CA MET A 38 4.95 -12.32 7.69
C MET A 38 4.56 -12.78 9.10
N ILE A 39 3.28 -12.66 9.46
CA ILE A 39 2.75 -13.06 10.78
C ILE A 39 3.00 -14.54 11.04
N PHE A 40 2.63 -15.41 10.10
CA PHE A 40 2.77 -16.85 10.29
C PHE A 40 4.22 -17.33 10.25
N ASP A 41 5.09 -16.65 9.48
CA ASP A 41 6.54 -16.88 9.58
C ASP A 41 7.09 -16.47 10.95
N ALA A 42 6.69 -15.31 11.48
CA ALA A 42 7.07 -14.87 12.82
C ALA A 42 6.61 -15.84 13.91
N ILE A 43 5.36 -16.31 13.84
CA ILE A 43 4.82 -17.34 14.78
C ILE A 43 5.67 -18.60 14.73
N ARG A 44 6.02 -19.08 13.54
CA ARG A 44 6.87 -20.26 13.37
C ARG A 44 8.25 -20.04 13.99
N GLN A 45 8.88 -18.90 13.75
CA GLN A 45 10.20 -18.59 14.31
C GLN A 45 10.15 -18.52 15.84
N PHE A 46 9.13 -17.88 16.40
CA PHE A 46 8.93 -17.83 17.86
C PHE A 46 8.68 -19.20 18.49
N SER A 47 8.05 -20.13 17.76
CA SER A 47 7.87 -21.51 18.26
C SER A 47 9.15 -22.32 18.30
N GLN A 48 10.19 -21.92 17.60
CA GLN A 48 11.46 -22.63 17.47
C GLN A 48 12.57 -22.10 18.39
N SER A 49 12.34 -21.01 19.11
CA SER A 49 13.34 -20.34 19.95
C SER A 49 12.69 -19.77 21.20
N GLN A 50 13.49 -19.54 22.25
CA GLN A 50 13.01 -18.92 23.49
C GLN A 50 12.96 -17.41 23.43
N ALA A 51 13.81 -16.78 22.61
CA ALA A 51 13.86 -15.34 22.42
C ALA A 51 14.34 -15.02 21.01
N GLN A 52 13.58 -14.19 20.32
CA GLN A 52 13.95 -13.65 19.01
C GLN A 52 13.53 -12.19 18.89
N THR A 53 14.32 -11.42 18.16
CA THR A 53 14.04 -10.04 17.77
C THR A 53 13.69 -10.01 16.30
N ILE A 54 12.42 -9.72 15.99
CA ILE A 54 11.90 -9.58 14.63
C ILE A 54 11.58 -8.12 14.37
N VAL A 55 12.07 -7.59 13.25
CA VAL A 55 11.87 -6.21 12.82
C VAL A 55 10.96 -6.19 11.59
N ILE A 56 9.97 -5.30 11.60
CA ILE A 56 9.06 -5.07 10.48
C ILE A 56 9.26 -3.63 10.00
N VAL A 57 9.70 -3.46 8.75
CA VAL A 57 9.98 -2.17 8.13
C VAL A 57 8.88 -1.84 7.14
N CYS A 58 8.30 -0.66 7.23
CA CYS A 58 7.25 -0.22 6.34
C CYS A 58 7.45 1.25 5.89
N PRO A 59 6.76 1.71 4.84
CA PRO A 59 7.01 3.05 4.30
C PRO A 59 6.47 4.21 5.14
N ARG A 60 5.46 3.98 6.00
CA ARG A 60 4.76 5.04 6.74
C ARG A 60 4.44 4.65 8.17
N ILE A 61 4.39 5.65 9.05
CA ILE A 61 4.04 5.49 10.48
C ILE A 61 2.66 4.83 10.64
N LEU A 62 1.66 5.31 9.89
CA LEU A 62 0.31 4.77 9.95
C LEU A 62 0.26 3.29 9.55
N LEU A 63 1.08 2.88 8.58
CA LEU A 63 1.20 1.47 8.20
C LEU A 63 1.91 0.66 9.30
N ALA A 64 2.88 1.23 10.01
CA ALA A 64 3.51 0.58 11.15
C ALA A 64 2.49 0.27 12.26
N GLU A 65 1.62 1.22 12.58
CA GLU A 65 0.52 1.03 13.53
C GLU A 65 -0.46 -0.06 13.07
N GLN A 66 -0.85 -0.02 11.80
CA GLN A 66 -1.76 -1.01 11.23
C GLN A 66 -1.14 -2.42 11.26
N LEU A 67 0.12 -2.56 10.82
CA LEU A 67 0.83 -3.85 10.85
C LEU A 67 0.99 -4.35 12.28
N SER A 68 1.32 -3.47 13.22
CA SER A 68 1.41 -3.81 14.64
C SER A 68 0.09 -4.39 15.15
N SER A 69 -1.03 -3.73 14.86
CA SER A 69 -2.36 -4.19 15.24
C SER A 69 -2.69 -5.56 14.62
N GLU A 70 -2.40 -5.75 13.32
CA GLU A 70 -2.63 -7.03 12.63
C GLU A 70 -1.76 -8.16 13.20
N PHE A 71 -0.48 -7.90 13.52
CA PHE A 71 0.41 -8.89 14.16
C PHE A 71 -0.10 -9.30 15.53
N LEU A 72 -0.57 -8.34 16.34
CA LEU A 72 -1.04 -8.58 17.71
C LEU A 72 -2.39 -9.30 17.79
N GLU A 73 -3.14 -9.39 16.69
CA GLU A 73 -4.30 -10.28 16.63
C GLU A 73 -3.92 -11.77 16.76
N PHE A 74 -2.70 -12.12 16.34
CA PHE A 74 -2.22 -13.50 16.27
C PHE A 74 -1.07 -13.81 17.24
N ILE A 75 -0.24 -12.83 17.59
CA ILE A 75 0.97 -12.97 18.41
C ILE A 75 0.75 -12.25 19.74
N THR A 76 0.65 -13.02 20.82
CA THR A 76 0.41 -12.50 22.18
C THR A 76 1.61 -12.68 23.12
N ASN A 77 2.64 -13.40 22.67
CA ASN A 77 3.82 -13.77 23.47
C ASN A 77 5.09 -12.99 23.09
N ALA A 78 4.94 -11.79 22.58
CA ALA A 78 6.05 -10.90 22.24
C ALA A 78 5.86 -9.52 22.83
N SER A 79 6.96 -8.90 23.25
CA SER A 79 7.00 -7.48 23.60
C SER A 79 7.10 -6.64 22.35
N VAL A 80 6.43 -5.49 22.34
CA VAL A 80 6.30 -4.63 21.16
C VAL A 80 6.98 -3.29 21.38
N ALA A 81 7.76 -2.85 20.40
CA ALA A 81 8.29 -1.50 20.31
C ALA A 81 8.04 -0.90 18.95
N HIS A 82 7.91 0.41 18.91
CA HIS A 82 7.87 1.21 17.70
C HIS A 82 9.11 2.10 17.62
N VAL A 83 9.70 2.20 16.44
CA VAL A 83 10.84 3.10 16.19
C VAL A 83 10.46 4.05 15.05
N HIS A 84 9.78 5.13 15.42
CA HIS A 84 9.36 6.21 14.52
C HIS A 84 8.94 7.45 15.33
N SER A 85 8.72 8.56 14.66
CA SER A 85 8.37 9.85 15.30
C SER A 85 6.87 10.02 15.60
N GLY A 86 6.03 9.02 15.30
CA GLY A 86 4.59 9.08 15.60
C GLY A 86 4.25 8.67 17.02
N GLU A 87 3.03 8.94 17.44
CA GLU A 87 2.50 8.50 18.73
C GLU A 87 1.96 7.07 18.62
N THR A 88 2.11 6.29 19.67
CA THR A 88 1.60 4.91 19.77
C THR A 88 1.37 4.56 21.24
N HIS A 89 0.57 3.54 21.52
CA HIS A 89 0.35 3.01 22.87
C HIS A 89 1.46 2.06 23.36
N HIS A 90 2.41 1.72 22.48
CA HIS A 90 3.55 0.88 22.80
C HIS A 90 4.79 1.71 23.15
N PHE A 91 5.83 1.05 23.64
CA PHE A 91 7.13 1.71 23.77
C PHE A 91 7.55 2.27 22.41
N ASN A 92 7.91 3.55 22.38
CA ASN A 92 8.28 4.24 21.15
C ASN A 92 9.43 5.21 21.38
N THR A 93 10.47 5.09 20.57
CA THR A 93 11.61 6.00 20.59
C THR A 93 12.36 5.99 19.26
N THR A 94 13.05 7.07 18.95
CA THR A 94 14.00 7.17 17.83
C THR A 94 15.45 7.33 18.33
N ARG A 95 15.69 7.21 19.63
CA ARG A 95 17.01 7.34 20.24
C ARG A 95 17.72 5.99 20.29
N PRO A 96 18.88 5.82 19.64
CA PRO A 96 19.57 4.53 19.56
C PRO A 96 19.86 3.87 20.91
N ASN A 97 20.31 4.66 21.90
CA ASN A 97 20.59 4.13 23.24
C ASN A 97 19.34 3.59 23.94
N GLU A 98 18.19 4.26 23.78
CA GLU A 98 16.93 3.79 24.37
C GLU A 98 16.44 2.53 23.68
N ILE A 99 16.62 2.41 22.34
CA ILE A 99 16.31 1.21 21.57
C ILE A 99 17.15 0.05 22.10
N ARG A 100 18.47 0.22 22.20
CA ARG A 100 19.39 -0.80 22.73
C ARG A 100 18.98 -1.25 24.13
N ASN A 101 18.80 -0.29 25.05
CA ASN A 101 18.39 -0.57 26.43
C ASN A 101 17.08 -1.37 26.48
N TRP A 102 16.09 -1.01 25.66
CA TRP A 102 14.82 -1.74 25.60
C TRP A 102 15.04 -3.19 25.14
N VAL A 103 15.83 -3.39 24.08
CA VAL A 103 16.14 -4.73 23.55
C VAL A 103 16.85 -5.59 24.59
N ASP A 104 17.86 -5.01 25.29
CA ASP A 104 18.70 -5.72 26.28
C ASP A 104 17.92 -6.08 27.56
N GLN A 105 17.00 -5.21 27.97
CA GLN A 105 16.22 -5.40 29.21
C GLN A 105 14.94 -6.20 28.99
N THR A 106 14.50 -6.37 27.76
CA THR A 106 13.27 -7.09 27.43
C THR A 106 13.53 -8.58 27.25
N ALA A 107 12.95 -9.41 28.12
CA ALA A 107 13.04 -10.85 28.00
C ALA A 107 12.07 -11.40 26.92
N GLY A 108 12.41 -12.58 26.37
CA GLY A 108 11.55 -13.27 25.41
C GLY A 108 11.53 -12.65 24.03
N HIS A 109 10.45 -12.92 23.30
CA HIS A 109 10.29 -12.46 21.91
C HIS A 109 10.01 -10.95 21.83
N LYS A 110 10.55 -10.32 20.79
CA LYS A 110 10.42 -8.90 20.52
C LYS A 110 9.96 -8.67 19.09
N LEU A 111 8.94 -7.82 18.93
CA LEU A 111 8.49 -7.27 17.64
C LEU A 111 8.81 -5.79 17.61
N ILE A 112 9.57 -5.34 16.63
CA ILE A 112 9.94 -3.93 16.44
C ILE A 112 9.36 -3.46 15.11
N PHE A 113 8.43 -2.51 15.17
CA PHE A 113 7.84 -1.87 13.99
C PHE A 113 8.54 -0.56 13.71
N THR A 114 9.04 -0.37 12.51
CA THR A 114 9.79 0.83 12.12
C THR A 114 9.44 1.27 10.70
N THR A 115 9.82 2.50 10.37
CA THR A 115 9.73 3.01 9.01
C THR A 115 11.09 3.01 8.33
N TYR A 116 11.11 3.04 6.98
CA TYR A 116 12.38 3.22 6.23
C TYR A 116 13.16 4.45 6.67
N HIS A 117 12.47 5.53 7.05
CA HIS A 117 13.09 6.75 7.58
C HIS A 117 13.79 6.55 8.93
N SER A 118 13.23 5.68 9.78
CA SER A 118 13.73 5.45 11.13
C SER A 118 14.65 4.22 11.24
N LEU A 119 14.73 3.39 10.19
CA LEU A 119 15.58 2.20 10.14
C LEU A 119 17.06 2.50 10.46
N PRO A 120 17.68 3.64 10.04
CA PRO A 120 19.03 4.00 10.46
C PRO A 120 19.21 4.11 11.98
N ARG A 121 18.16 4.42 12.74
CA ARG A 121 18.22 4.49 14.21
C ARG A 121 18.40 3.11 14.85
N LEU A 122 17.80 2.08 14.23
CA LEU A 122 18.05 0.68 14.62
C LEU A 122 19.48 0.25 14.29
N GLN A 123 20.03 0.67 13.16
CA GLN A 123 21.43 0.43 12.80
C GLN A 123 22.38 1.11 13.80
N GLU A 124 22.14 2.38 14.15
CA GLU A 124 22.92 3.11 15.14
C GLU A 124 22.81 2.48 16.55
N ALA A 125 21.68 1.84 16.87
CA ALA A 125 21.48 1.12 18.11
C ALA A 125 22.32 -0.17 18.19
N ASP A 126 22.80 -0.69 17.06
CA ASP A 126 23.67 -1.86 16.97
C ASP A 126 23.09 -3.08 17.73
N ILE A 127 21.84 -3.39 17.42
CA ILE A 127 21.10 -4.52 17.99
C ILE A 127 21.17 -5.74 17.10
N ASN A 128 21.14 -6.93 17.70
CA ASN A 128 21.02 -8.17 16.95
C ASN A 128 19.57 -8.35 16.46
N VAL A 129 19.41 -8.62 15.17
CA VAL A 129 18.14 -8.88 14.52
C VAL A 129 18.13 -10.30 13.99
N ASP A 130 17.20 -11.12 14.49
CA ASP A 130 17.06 -12.52 14.06
C ASP A 130 16.33 -12.60 12.72
N CYS A 131 15.31 -11.77 12.52
CA CYS A 131 14.59 -11.68 11.26
C CYS A 131 14.14 -10.26 10.98
N ILE A 132 14.21 -9.87 9.71
CA ILE A 132 13.69 -8.59 9.26
C ILE A 132 12.79 -8.76 8.04
N TYR A 133 11.59 -8.18 8.10
CA TYR A 133 10.66 -8.10 6.98
C TYR A 133 10.61 -6.66 6.46
N PHE A 134 10.88 -6.49 5.18
CA PHE A 134 10.71 -5.21 4.48
C PHE A 134 9.37 -5.24 3.73
N ASP A 135 8.35 -4.56 4.26
CA ASP A 135 7.08 -4.40 3.56
C ASP A 135 7.15 -3.25 2.55
N GLU A 136 6.44 -3.41 1.42
CA GLU A 136 6.55 -2.52 0.27
C GLU A 136 8.01 -2.24 -0.11
N ALA A 137 8.78 -3.32 -0.27
CA ALA A 137 10.25 -3.32 -0.37
C ALA A 137 10.80 -2.51 -1.56
N HIS A 138 9.98 -2.17 -2.55
CA HIS A 138 10.37 -1.26 -3.63
C HIS A 138 10.75 0.15 -3.14
N ASN A 139 10.40 0.50 -1.88
CA ASN A 139 10.84 1.75 -1.26
C ASN A 139 12.32 1.71 -0.84
N SER A 140 12.84 0.55 -0.50
CA SER A 140 14.20 0.38 0.03
C SER A 140 15.31 0.79 -0.93
N VAL A 141 15.04 0.85 -2.24
CA VAL A 141 16.01 1.29 -3.26
C VAL A 141 16.22 2.81 -3.29
N GLN A 142 15.48 3.58 -2.50
CA GLN A 142 15.68 5.02 -2.41
C GLN A 142 17.03 5.32 -1.75
N ARG A 143 17.71 6.35 -2.26
CA ARG A 143 19.07 6.72 -1.83
C ARG A 143 19.24 6.83 -0.31
N ASN A 144 18.23 7.37 0.37
CA ASN A 144 18.27 7.58 1.82
C ASN A 144 17.93 6.33 2.64
N PHE A 145 17.34 5.31 2.03
CA PHE A 145 16.89 4.09 2.70
C PHE A 145 17.80 2.89 2.43
N PHE A 146 18.46 2.91 1.29
CA PHE A 146 19.29 1.80 0.85
C PHE A 146 20.44 1.45 1.82
N PRO A 147 21.22 2.39 2.40
CA PRO A 147 22.33 2.04 3.27
C PRO A 147 21.92 1.20 4.50
N ALA A 148 20.83 1.57 5.16
CA ALA A 148 20.32 0.78 6.28
C ALA A 148 19.71 -0.55 5.83
N THR A 149 19.09 -0.59 4.66
CA THR A 149 18.57 -1.83 4.05
C THR A 149 19.72 -2.81 3.76
N GLU A 150 20.80 -2.35 3.14
CA GLU A 150 22.00 -3.14 2.85
C GLU A 150 22.65 -3.66 4.15
N HIS A 151 22.74 -2.82 5.17
CA HIS A 151 23.27 -3.21 6.48
C HIS A 151 22.47 -4.39 7.07
N PHE A 152 21.15 -4.26 7.20
CA PHE A 152 20.32 -5.31 7.79
C PHE A 152 20.20 -6.55 6.89
N SER A 153 20.28 -6.38 5.57
CA SER A 153 20.36 -7.52 4.65
C SER A 153 21.61 -8.38 4.86
N SER A 154 22.71 -7.78 5.32
CA SER A 154 23.97 -8.48 5.57
C SER A 154 24.13 -8.96 7.02
N THR A 155 23.45 -8.34 7.97
CA THR A 155 23.64 -8.62 9.42
C THR A 155 22.52 -9.41 10.06
N ALA A 156 21.27 -9.28 9.60
CA ALA A 156 20.17 -10.07 10.11
C ALA A 156 20.32 -11.54 9.71
N THR A 157 19.97 -12.46 10.60
CA THR A 157 20.04 -13.90 10.33
C THR A 157 19.11 -14.28 9.19
N ARG A 158 17.92 -13.66 9.13
CA ARG A 158 16.93 -13.86 8.06
C ARG A 158 16.41 -12.50 7.57
N CYS A 159 16.27 -12.37 6.24
CA CYS A 159 15.88 -11.10 5.63
C CYS A 159 14.96 -11.31 4.43
N TYR A 160 13.74 -10.79 4.49
CA TYR A 160 12.75 -10.96 3.43
C TYR A 160 12.18 -9.64 2.95
N PHE A 161 12.07 -9.54 1.62
CA PHE A 161 11.60 -8.35 0.91
C PHE A 161 10.24 -8.62 0.27
N PHE A 162 9.19 -8.04 0.84
CA PHE A 162 7.80 -8.20 0.37
C PHE A 162 7.38 -7.03 -0.50
N THR A 163 6.89 -7.32 -1.69
CA THR A 163 6.30 -6.30 -2.59
C THR A 163 5.38 -6.94 -3.63
N ALA A 164 4.45 -6.15 -4.17
CA ALA A 164 3.72 -6.50 -5.38
C ALA A 164 4.41 -5.94 -6.63
N THR A 165 5.30 -4.96 -6.47
CA THR A 165 5.83 -4.09 -7.54
C THR A 165 7.34 -3.91 -7.38
N PRO A 166 8.16 -4.91 -7.73
CA PRO A 166 9.61 -4.80 -7.63
C PRO A 166 10.15 -3.59 -8.39
N LYS A 167 11.21 -2.97 -7.87
CA LYS A 167 11.87 -1.84 -8.50
C LYS A 167 13.31 -2.20 -8.84
N HIS A 168 13.59 -2.27 -10.14
CA HIS A 168 14.91 -2.66 -10.65
C HIS A 168 15.75 -1.44 -11.04
N SER A 169 17.05 -1.60 -11.05
CA SER A 169 18.00 -0.63 -11.60
C SER A 169 18.68 -1.20 -12.83
N LEU A 170 18.81 -0.37 -13.87
CA LEU A 170 19.59 -0.68 -15.07
C LEU A 170 21.01 -0.12 -14.99
N THR A 171 21.37 0.52 -13.87
CA THR A 171 22.69 1.12 -13.68
C THR A 171 23.35 0.58 -12.43
N VAL A 172 24.64 0.27 -12.52
CA VAL A 172 25.43 -0.25 -11.38
C VAL A 172 25.54 0.75 -10.22
N THR A 173 25.40 2.05 -10.53
CA THR A 173 25.55 3.12 -9.53
C THR A 173 24.29 3.42 -8.71
N LYS A 174 23.17 2.81 -9.03
CA LYS A 174 21.91 3.01 -8.32
C LYS A 174 21.37 1.70 -7.78
N PRO A 175 20.87 1.68 -6.54
CA PRO A 175 20.26 0.48 -5.98
C PRO A 175 19.04 0.03 -6.78
N GLY A 176 18.85 -1.27 -6.88
CA GLY A 176 17.67 -1.90 -7.46
C GLY A 176 17.45 -3.28 -6.87
N MET A 177 16.21 -3.73 -6.80
CA MET A 177 15.87 -5.05 -6.25
C MET A 177 16.37 -6.22 -7.10
N ASN A 178 16.91 -5.95 -8.28
CA ASN A 178 17.67 -6.91 -9.09
C ASN A 178 19.11 -7.13 -8.61
N ASP A 179 19.55 -6.42 -7.57
CA ASP A 179 20.81 -6.72 -6.88
C ASP A 179 20.59 -7.89 -5.91
N VAL A 180 21.04 -9.07 -6.32
CA VAL A 180 20.84 -10.32 -5.56
C VAL A 180 21.72 -10.41 -4.30
N GLU A 181 22.80 -9.65 -4.20
CA GLU A 181 23.64 -9.61 -3.01
C GLU A 181 22.89 -8.98 -1.84
N VAL A 182 22.15 -7.92 -2.11
CA VAL A 182 21.33 -7.23 -1.11
C VAL A 182 19.96 -7.87 -0.96
N TYR A 183 19.24 -8.08 -2.06
CA TYR A 183 17.82 -8.48 -2.01
C TYR A 183 17.57 -9.99 -2.07
N GLY A 184 18.60 -10.78 -2.31
CA GLY A 184 18.44 -12.19 -2.58
C GLY A 184 17.70 -12.48 -3.89
N LYS A 185 17.44 -13.76 -4.14
CA LYS A 185 16.63 -14.18 -5.29
C LYS A 185 15.14 -13.98 -5.01
N VAL A 186 14.34 -13.97 -6.06
CA VAL A 186 12.88 -14.11 -5.93
C VAL A 186 12.60 -15.56 -5.52
N ILE A 187 12.21 -15.77 -4.27
CA ILE A 187 11.93 -17.09 -3.69
C ILE A 187 10.46 -17.48 -3.81
N CYS A 188 9.59 -16.49 -3.95
CA CYS A 188 8.17 -16.70 -4.21
C CYS A 188 7.65 -15.60 -5.13
N ASN A 189 6.94 -16.00 -6.18
CA ASN A 189 6.24 -15.08 -7.08
C ASN A 189 4.84 -15.62 -7.36
N VAL A 190 3.82 -14.90 -6.90
CA VAL A 190 2.42 -15.29 -7.05
C VAL A 190 1.79 -14.52 -8.21
N PRO A 191 1.37 -15.21 -9.30
CA PRO A 191 0.70 -14.55 -10.41
C PRO A 191 -0.69 -14.05 -10.03
N ALA A 192 -1.01 -12.79 -10.36
CA ALA A 192 -2.35 -12.23 -10.09
C ALA A 192 -3.49 -12.99 -10.78
N PRO A 193 -3.35 -13.51 -12.05
CA PRO A 193 -4.40 -14.33 -12.66
C PRO A 193 -4.79 -15.56 -11.83
N LYS A 194 -3.82 -16.20 -11.17
CA LYS A 194 -4.10 -17.32 -10.26
C LYS A 194 -5.00 -16.88 -9.11
N LEU A 195 -4.72 -15.73 -8.49
CA LEU A 195 -5.54 -15.20 -7.40
C LEU A 195 -6.93 -14.79 -7.85
N VAL A 196 -7.07 -14.29 -9.08
CA VAL A 196 -8.39 -13.98 -9.69
C VAL A 196 -9.17 -15.28 -9.94
N GLN A 197 -8.53 -16.29 -10.52
CA GLN A 197 -9.15 -17.59 -10.80
C GLN A 197 -9.60 -18.30 -9.51
N GLU A 198 -8.81 -18.21 -8.47
CA GLU A 198 -9.12 -18.78 -7.15
C GLU A 198 -10.10 -17.90 -6.32
N GLY A 199 -10.52 -16.76 -6.84
CA GLY A 199 -11.48 -15.86 -6.19
C GLY A 199 -10.93 -15.07 -4.99
N TYR A 200 -9.63 -14.92 -4.86
CA TYR A 200 -9.01 -14.19 -3.75
C TYR A 200 -8.87 -12.68 -4.02
N ILE A 201 -8.85 -12.29 -5.27
CA ILE A 201 -8.94 -10.91 -5.72
C ILE A 201 -9.88 -10.82 -6.93
N LEU A 202 -10.37 -9.61 -7.23
CA LEU A 202 -11.22 -9.35 -8.37
C LEU A 202 -10.37 -8.98 -9.61
N PRO A 203 -10.83 -9.29 -10.84
CA PRO A 203 -10.20 -8.78 -12.03
C PRO A 203 -10.43 -7.26 -12.16
N PRO A 204 -9.45 -6.49 -12.64
CA PRO A 204 -9.66 -5.09 -13.00
C PRO A 204 -10.39 -4.97 -14.34
N LYS A 205 -11.31 -4.01 -14.44
CA LYS A 205 -11.95 -3.62 -15.70
C LYS A 205 -11.53 -2.19 -16.02
N VAL A 206 -10.80 -2.00 -17.11
CA VAL A 206 -10.34 -0.68 -17.55
C VAL A 206 -11.36 -0.05 -18.49
N VAL A 207 -11.77 1.16 -18.18
CA VAL A 207 -12.62 2.00 -19.03
C VAL A 207 -11.86 3.27 -19.36
N VAL A 208 -11.70 3.55 -20.63
CA VAL A 208 -11.10 4.80 -21.14
C VAL A 208 -12.24 5.71 -21.61
N LYS A 209 -12.42 6.85 -20.94
CA LYS A 209 -13.45 7.83 -21.28
C LYS A 209 -12.82 8.94 -22.11
N GLN A 210 -13.21 9.03 -23.40
CA GLN A 210 -12.80 10.12 -24.27
C GLN A 210 -13.55 11.39 -23.88
N LEU A 211 -12.81 12.48 -23.71
CA LEU A 211 -13.32 13.76 -23.27
C LEU A 211 -12.89 14.87 -24.23
N ASP A 212 -13.73 15.87 -24.39
CA ASP A 212 -13.42 17.05 -25.20
C ASP A 212 -12.41 17.97 -24.51
N MET A 213 -11.50 18.55 -25.28
CA MET A 213 -10.58 19.57 -24.75
C MET A 213 -11.33 20.86 -24.46
N VAL A 214 -11.14 21.40 -23.27
CA VAL A 214 -11.59 22.74 -22.91
C VAL A 214 -10.45 23.73 -23.05
N GLN A 215 -10.65 24.75 -23.87
CA GLN A 215 -9.63 25.78 -24.12
C GLN A 215 -9.54 26.80 -22.98
N ASP A 216 -10.65 27.07 -22.31
CA ASP A 216 -10.70 28.00 -21.18
C ASP A 216 -10.27 27.34 -19.88
N LYS A 217 -9.20 27.87 -19.28
CA LYS A 217 -8.65 27.38 -18.01
C LYS A 217 -9.61 27.56 -16.81
N GLN A 218 -10.57 28.51 -16.91
CA GLN A 218 -11.56 28.75 -15.84
C GLN A 218 -12.60 27.65 -15.81
N MET A 219 -12.87 26.98 -16.91
CA MET A 219 -13.87 25.91 -17.02
C MET A 219 -13.31 24.51 -16.71
N ILE A 220 -12.03 24.39 -16.38
CA ILE A 220 -11.43 23.08 -16.13
C ILE A 220 -12.03 22.38 -14.92
N ALA A 221 -12.31 23.10 -13.84
CA ALA A 221 -12.90 22.53 -12.63
C ALA A 221 -14.33 22.01 -12.88
N ASP A 222 -15.13 22.80 -13.59
CA ASP A 222 -16.50 22.39 -13.94
C ASP A 222 -16.52 21.17 -14.86
N ARG A 223 -15.63 21.14 -15.85
CA ARG A 223 -15.48 20.00 -16.74
C ARG A 223 -15.02 18.76 -15.99
N ASP A 224 -14.00 18.88 -15.13
CA ASP A 224 -13.50 17.76 -14.34
C ASP A 224 -14.61 17.24 -13.41
N SER A 225 -15.41 18.16 -12.82
CA SER A 225 -16.61 17.84 -12.04
C SER A 225 -17.62 17.04 -12.84
N GLN A 226 -18.04 17.56 -14.00
CA GLN A 226 -19.04 16.91 -14.83
C GLN A 226 -18.59 15.51 -15.27
N ASN A 227 -17.33 15.38 -15.73
CA ASN A 227 -16.79 14.09 -16.17
C ASN A 227 -16.72 13.04 -15.06
N LEU A 228 -16.39 13.46 -13.84
CA LEU A 228 -16.38 12.57 -12.69
C LEU A 228 -17.79 12.12 -12.32
N LEU A 229 -18.75 13.08 -12.27
CA LEU A 229 -20.14 12.79 -11.96
C LEU A 229 -20.78 11.87 -13.01
N ASP A 230 -20.59 12.15 -14.31
CA ASP A 230 -21.06 11.30 -15.40
C ASP A 230 -20.48 9.87 -15.29
N THR A 231 -19.19 9.75 -14.96
CA THR A 231 -18.56 8.44 -14.78
C THR A 231 -19.15 7.67 -13.59
N ILE A 232 -19.45 8.38 -12.51
CA ILE A 232 -20.09 7.81 -11.31
C ILE A 232 -21.48 7.31 -11.65
N ASP A 233 -22.27 8.14 -12.31
CA ASP A 233 -23.68 7.85 -12.66
C ASP A 233 -23.76 6.73 -13.71
N GLU A 234 -22.94 6.76 -14.77
CA GLU A 234 -22.92 5.76 -15.84
C GLU A 234 -22.55 4.35 -15.34
N ASN A 235 -21.75 4.26 -14.29
CA ASN A 235 -21.27 2.98 -13.75
C ASN A 235 -21.92 2.60 -12.41
N SER A 236 -22.86 3.40 -11.89
CA SER A 236 -23.55 3.18 -10.61
C SER A 236 -22.60 2.86 -9.46
N LEU A 237 -21.57 3.70 -9.29
CA LEU A 237 -20.50 3.48 -8.32
C LEU A 237 -20.87 4.09 -6.97
N ASP A 238 -20.67 3.36 -5.88
CA ASP A 238 -20.96 3.83 -4.52
C ASP A 238 -19.69 4.22 -3.73
N LYS A 239 -18.54 3.59 -3.99
CA LYS A 239 -17.31 3.77 -3.21
C LYS A 239 -16.11 4.00 -4.11
N ILE A 240 -15.68 5.25 -4.21
CA ILE A 240 -14.82 5.70 -5.30
C ILE A 240 -13.55 6.35 -4.77
N LEU A 241 -12.40 5.93 -5.34
CA LEU A 241 -11.10 6.56 -5.15
C LEU A 241 -10.77 7.45 -6.36
N ILE A 242 -10.48 8.72 -6.13
CA ILE A 242 -10.04 9.65 -7.17
C ILE A 242 -8.58 10.04 -6.95
N CYS A 243 -7.73 9.70 -7.90
CA CYS A 243 -6.31 10.03 -7.91
C CYS A 243 -6.08 11.35 -8.65
N ALA A 244 -5.95 12.45 -7.91
CA ALA A 244 -5.77 13.77 -8.49
C ALA A 244 -4.30 14.04 -8.90
N ARG A 245 -4.12 14.94 -9.85
CA ARG A 245 -2.81 15.37 -10.36
C ARG A 245 -1.98 16.13 -9.31
N SER A 246 -2.65 16.91 -8.45
CA SER A 246 -2.02 17.71 -7.42
C SER A 246 -3.02 18.11 -6.35
N THR A 247 -2.52 18.53 -5.18
CA THR A 247 -3.36 19.17 -4.15
C THR A 247 -4.12 20.36 -4.71
N LYS A 248 -3.51 21.16 -5.61
CA LYS A 248 -4.16 22.29 -6.25
C LYS A 248 -5.35 21.87 -7.09
N GLN A 249 -5.30 20.74 -7.79
CA GLN A 249 -6.44 20.22 -8.56
C GLN A 249 -7.60 19.83 -7.64
N ILE A 250 -7.31 19.15 -6.51
CA ILE A 250 -8.35 18.80 -5.52
C ILE A 250 -9.03 20.08 -5.01
N VAL A 251 -8.24 21.06 -4.58
CA VAL A 251 -8.78 22.33 -4.05
C VAL A 251 -9.62 23.05 -5.10
N LYS A 252 -9.15 23.14 -6.35
CA LYS A 252 -9.89 23.76 -7.44
C LYS A 252 -11.21 23.04 -7.74
N LEU A 253 -11.17 21.72 -7.85
CA LEU A 253 -12.37 20.92 -8.09
C LEU A 253 -13.44 21.16 -7.00
N LEU A 254 -13.02 21.21 -5.73
CA LEU A 254 -13.94 21.36 -4.60
C LEU A 254 -14.39 22.81 -4.34
N ALA A 255 -13.61 23.82 -4.74
CA ALA A 255 -13.87 25.23 -4.47
C ALA A 255 -14.38 26.02 -5.69
N GLU A 256 -14.01 25.61 -6.91
CA GLU A 256 -14.31 26.32 -8.15
C GLU A 256 -15.37 25.58 -9.01
N SER A 257 -15.97 24.47 -8.52
CA SER A 257 -17.08 23.78 -9.18
C SER A 257 -18.14 23.32 -8.16
N ASP A 258 -19.29 22.91 -8.65
CA ASP A 258 -20.39 22.36 -7.83
C ASP A 258 -20.18 20.88 -7.45
N PHE A 259 -19.01 20.30 -7.70
CA PHE A 259 -18.74 18.87 -7.50
C PHE A 259 -19.18 18.34 -6.12
N ARG A 260 -18.81 19.05 -5.06
CA ARG A 260 -19.15 18.65 -3.70
C ARG A 260 -20.66 18.73 -3.43
N LYS A 261 -21.31 19.77 -3.93
CA LYS A 261 -22.77 19.97 -3.82
C LYS A 261 -23.51 18.85 -4.56
N GLU A 262 -23.14 18.60 -5.80
CA GLU A 262 -23.69 17.54 -6.65
C GLU A 262 -23.50 16.14 -6.04
N LEU A 263 -22.36 15.86 -5.44
CA LEU A 263 -22.13 14.60 -4.70
C LEU A 263 -23.09 14.48 -3.50
N SER A 264 -23.25 15.56 -2.73
CA SER A 264 -24.15 15.58 -1.57
C SER A 264 -25.60 15.35 -1.97
N GLU A 265 -26.06 15.96 -3.06
CA GLU A 265 -27.41 15.79 -3.61
C GLU A 265 -27.66 14.35 -4.07
N ARG A 266 -26.61 13.62 -4.51
CA ARG A 266 -26.66 12.19 -4.85
C ARG A 266 -26.47 11.26 -3.65
N GLY A 267 -26.35 11.81 -2.43
CA GLY A 267 -26.18 11.06 -1.19
C GLY A 267 -24.76 10.58 -0.92
N TYR A 268 -23.73 11.14 -1.60
CA TYR A 268 -22.34 10.80 -1.34
C TYR A 268 -21.72 11.71 -0.28
N SER A 269 -20.93 11.12 0.59
CA SER A 269 -19.97 11.85 1.41
C SER A 269 -18.67 12.10 0.63
N CYS A 270 -18.04 13.25 0.86
CA CYS A 270 -16.81 13.64 0.21
C CYS A 270 -15.66 13.70 1.22
N MET A 271 -14.66 12.87 1.00
CA MET A 271 -13.44 12.82 1.81
C MET A 271 -12.23 13.26 0.99
N TYR A 272 -11.31 13.99 1.58
CA TYR A 272 -10.03 14.24 0.94
C TYR A 272 -8.92 14.44 1.96
N ILE A 273 -7.70 14.09 1.55
CA ILE A 273 -6.53 14.24 2.38
C ILE A 273 -5.35 14.73 1.54
N THR A 274 -4.72 15.81 2.00
CA THR A 274 -3.53 16.37 1.37
C THR A 274 -2.50 16.74 2.43
N ALA A 275 -1.24 16.85 2.04
CA ALA A 275 -0.18 17.31 2.93
C ALA A 275 -0.41 18.75 3.45
N LYS A 276 -1.08 19.59 2.65
CA LYS A 276 -1.30 21.00 2.95
C LYS A 276 -2.56 21.26 3.78
N THR A 277 -3.67 20.60 3.46
CA THR A 277 -4.96 20.83 4.14
C THR A 277 -5.19 19.90 5.32
N GLY A 278 -4.43 18.80 5.41
CA GLY A 278 -4.73 17.69 6.30
C GLY A 278 -5.89 16.84 5.78
N ALA A 279 -6.55 16.16 6.69
CA ALA A 279 -7.68 15.27 6.42
C ALA A 279 -9.02 16.01 6.62
N ILE A 280 -9.93 15.86 5.66
CA ILE A 280 -11.24 16.53 5.67
C ILE A 280 -12.32 15.53 5.27
N ILE A 281 -13.42 15.51 6.03
CA ILE A 281 -14.63 14.71 5.77
C ILE A 281 -15.81 15.66 5.72
N ASP A 282 -16.53 15.69 4.62
CA ASP A 282 -17.71 16.57 4.37
C ASP A 282 -17.49 18.03 4.75
N GLY A 283 -16.24 18.52 4.55
CA GLY A 283 -15.81 19.88 4.84
C GLY A 283 -15.34 20.13 6.26
N GLN A 284 -15.39 19.15 7.12
CA GLN A 284 -14.87 19.24 8.49
C GLN A 284 -13.45 18.67 8.58
N LYS A 285 -12.56 19.43 9.21
CA LYS A 285 -11.18 18.99 9.46
C LYS A 285 -11.17 17.96 10.58
N VAL A 286 -10.53 16.83 10.33
CA VAL A 286 -10.34 15.72 11.29
C VAL A 286 -8.86 15.39 11.43
N ASN A 287 -8.50 14.63 12.46
CA ASN A 287 -7.16 14.06 12.51
C ASN A 287 -7.03 12.86 11.53
N ARG A 288 -5.81 12.42 11.27
CA ARG A 288 -5.55 11.35 10.31
C ARG A 288 -6.14 10.00 10.74
N GLU A 289 -6.08 9.69 12.01
CA GLU A 289 -6.61 8.46 12.59
C GLU A 289 -8.11 8.37 12.35
N VAL A 290 -8.86 9.40 12.76
CA VAL A 290 -10.32 9.48 12.52
C VAL A 290 -10.66 9.38 11.02
N PHE A 291 -9.85 9.99 10.15
CA PHE A 291 -10.06 9.90 8.71
C PHE A 291 -9.98 8.45 8.20
N PHE A 292 -8.94 7.71 8.58
CA PHE A 292 -8.75 6.35 8.12
C PHE A 292 -9.70 5.35 8.79
N ASP A 293 -10.03 5.55 10.06
CA ASP A 293 -11.04 4.75 10.75
C ASP A 293 -12.41 4.92 10.09
N THR A 294 -12.79 6.16 9.79
CA THR A 294 -14.03 6.47 9.07
C THR A 294 -14.03 5.87 7.68
N LEU A 295 -12.93 5.99 6.93
CA LEU A 295 -12.80 5.43 5.58
C LEU A 295 -12.94 3.90 5.60
N ASN A 296 -12.33 3.22 6.57
CA ASN A 296 -12.45 1.78 6.73
C ASN A 296 -13.85 1.35 7.17
N ALA A 297 -14.48 2.08 8.08
CA ALA A 297 -15.85 1.82 8.52
C ALA A 297 -16.83 1.98 7.33
N TRP A 298 -16.72 3.05 6.58
CA TRP A 298 -17.56 3.30 5.39
C TRP A 298 -17.29 2.30 4.27
N GLY A 299 -16.05 1.85 4.12
CA GLY A 299 -15.71 0.81 3.16
C GLY A 299 -16.45 -0.52 3.43
N LYS A 300 -16.69 -0.84 4.70
CA LYS A 300 -17.41 -2.05 5.15
C LYS A 300 -18.93 -1.90 5.16
N ASP A 301 -19.45 -0.68 5.21
CA ASP A 301 -20.89 -0.41 5.23
C ASP A 301 -21.48 -0.52 3.81
N PRO A 302 -22.36 -1.50 3.52
CA PRO A 302 -22.92 -1.70 2.19
C PRO A 302 -23.82 -0.55 1.71
N ASN A 303 -24.34 0.27 2.63
CA ASN A 303 -25.26 1.36 2.30
C ASN A 303 -24.58 2.72 2.17
N LYS A 304 -23.29 2.80 2.49
CA LYS A 304 -22.56 4.06 2.48
C LYS A 304 -21.99 4.37 1.11
N LYS A 305 -22.35 5.55 0.59
CA LYS A 305 -21.78 6.12 -0.63
C LYS A 305 -20.75 7.17 -0.30
N PHE A 306 -19.56 7.08 -0.87
CA PHE A 306 -18.53 8.09 -0.67
C PHE A 306 -17.51 8.17 -1.80
N VAL A 307 -16.94 9.35 -1.92
CA VAL A 307 -15.80 9.65 -2.79
C VAL A 307 -14.63 10.08 -1.93
N VAL A 308 -13.46 9.49 -2.15
CA VAL A 308 -12.22 9.91 -1.51
C VAL A 308 -11.22 10.43 -2.55
N LEU A 309 -10.78 11.68 -2.40
CA LEU A 309 -9.79 12.29 -3.27
C LEU A 309 -8.43 12.34 -2.59
N HIS A 310 -7.40 12.00 -3.33
CA HIS A 310 -6.02 12.13 -2.87
C HIS A 310 -5.04 12.45 -4.00
N HIS A 311 -3.85 12.93 -3.62
CA HIS A 311 -2.74 13.13 -4.53
C HIS A 311 -1.62 12.09 -4.35
N SER A 312 -1.24 11.77 -3.11
CA SER A 312 -0.13 10.84 -2.83
C SER A 312 -0.31 10.01 -1.57
N ILE A 313 -1.15 10.43 -0.65
CA ILE A 313 -1.18 9.89 0.72
C ILE A 313 -1.76 8.48 0.78
N LEU A 314 -2.70 8.15 -0.11
CA LEU A 314 -3.30 6.82 -0.17
C LEU A 314 -2.54 5.83 -1.09
N SER A 315 -1.47 6.28 -1.75
CA SER A 315 -0.71 5.42 -2.66
C SER A 315 0.16 4.38 -1.94
N GLU A 316 0.43 4.55 -0.65
CA GLU A 316 1.37 3.71 0.09
C GLU A 316 0.68 2.89 1.19
N GLY A 317 0.47 1.60 0.92
CA GLY A 317 0.27 0.56 1.93
C GLY A 317 -1.02 0.57 2.76
N ILE A 318 -1.77 1.67 2.83
CA ILE A 318 -2.94 1.78 3.71
C ILE A 318 -4.06 0.86 3.22
N ASN A 319 -4.52 0.00 4.09
CA ASN A 319 -5.59 -0.92 3.79
C ASN A 319 -6.95 -0.18 3.81
N VAL A 320 -7.57 -0.06 2.63
CA VAL A 320 -8.95 0.43 2.50
C VAL A 320 -9.78 -0.69 1.89
N SER A 321 -10.72 -1.20 2.64
CA SER A 321 -11.66 -2.22 2.14
C SER A 321 -12.85 -1.57 1.44
N GLY A 322 -13.47 -2.29 0.52
CA GLY A 322 -14.76 -1.95 -0.07
C GLY A 322 -14.73 -0.93 -1.21
N LEU A 323 -13.59 -0.37 -1.61
CA LEU A 323 -13.52 0.50 -2.79
C LEU A 323 -13.92 -0.28 -4.07
N GLU A 324 -14.73 0.34 -4.91
CA GLU A 324 -15.28 -0.27 -6.13
C GLU A 324 -14.59 0.22 -7.39
N ALA A 325 -14.17 1.47 -7.39
CA ALA A 325 -13.55 2.10 -8.54
C ALA A 325 -12.38 3.01 -8.16
N VAL A 326 -11.42 3.11 -9.07
CA VAL A 326 -10.40 4.15 -9.09
C VAL A 326 -10.50 4.97 -10.37
N LEU A 327 -10.53 6.29 -10.23
CA LEU A 327 -10.56 7.25 -11.32
C LEU A 327 -9.23 8.00 -11.34
N PHE A 328 -8.49 7.90 -12.44
CA PHE A 328 -7.20 8.56 -12.60
C PHE A 328 -7.35 9.92 -13.28
N MET A 329 -7.12 11.00 -12.55
CA MET A 329 -7.04 12.35 -13.11
C MET A 329 -5.59 12.78 -13.45
N ARG A 330 -4.64 11.86 -13.36
CA ARG A 330 -3.22 12.10 -13.61
C ARG A 330 -2.51 10.88 -14.14
N ASN A 331 -1.36 11.09 -14.79
CA ASN A 331 -0.41 10.02 -15.06
C ASN A 331 0.38 9.68 -13.79
N MET A 332 0.65 8.40 -13.58
CA MET A 332 1.40 7.86 -12.45
C MET A 332 2.42 6.85 -12.98
N ASP A 333 3.41 6.53 -12.15
CA ASP A 333 4.33 5.43 -12.44
C ASP A 333 3.64 4.05 -12.26
N TYR A 334 4.30 2.99 -12.73
CA TYR A 334 3.76 1.63 -12.66
C TYR A 334 3.42 1.19 -11.23
N ILE A 335 4.21 1.61 -10.24
CA ILE A 335 3.97 1.29 -8.82
C ILE A 335 2.67 1.94 -8.36
N GLY A 336 2.53 3.26 -8.58
CA GLY A 336 1.34 4.00 -8.18
C GLY A 336 0.07 3.49 -8.84
N ILE A 337 0.13 3.15 -10.14
CA ILE A 337 -0.99 2.56 -10.88
C ILE A 337 -1.36 1.19 -10.28
N SER A 338 -0.39 0.29 -10.11
CA SER A 338 -0.62 -1.05 -9.57
C SER A 338 -1.18 -1.01 -8.15
N GLN A 339 -0.67 -0.14 -7.29
CA GLN A 339 -1.19 0.06 -5.93
C GLN A 339 -2.61 0.60 -5.92
N SER A 340 -2.93 1.55 -6.80
CA SER A 340 -4.28 2.12 -6.90
C SER A 340 -5.29 1.09 -7.42
N ILE A 341 -4.93 0.32 -8.46
CA ILE A 341 -5.75 -0.81 -8.94
C ILE A 341 -5.94 -1.84 -7.82
N GLY A 342 -4.86 -2.18 -7.11
CA GLY A 342 -4.89 -3.14 -6.02
C GLY A 342 -5.88 -2.80 -4.89
N ARG A 343 -6.32 -1.56 -4.78
CA ARG A 343 -7.32 -1.15 -3.78
C ARG A 343 -8.74 -1.50 -4.19
N VAL A 344 -9.04 -1.46 -5.48
CA VAL A 344 -10.41 -1.69 -5.99
C VAL A 344 -10.66 -3.14 -6.37
N ILE A 345 -9.64 -3.97 -6.49
CA ILE A 345 -9.77 -5.41 -6.79
C ILE A 345 -9.88 -6.28 -5.54
N ARG A 346 -9.79 -5.69 -4.33
CA ARG A 346 -9.97 -6.44 -3.08
C ARG A 346 -11.41 -6.89 -2.95
N LEU A 347 -11.58 -8.10 -2.42
CA LEU A 347 -12.89 -8.56 -1.98
C LEU A 347 -13.37 -7.66 -0.84
N GLY A 348 -14.58 -7.22 -0.91
CA GLY A 348 -15.17 -6.39 0.14
C GLY A 348 -16.67 -6.35 -0.02
N GLY A 349 -17.42 -6.51 1.04
CA GLY A 349 -18.85 -6.41 1.32
C GLY A 349 -19.90 -6.13 0.23
N SER A 350 -19.54 -5.96 -1.02
CA SER A 350 -20.42 -5.71 -2.15
C SER A 350 -20.48 -6.92 -3.10
N GLN A 351 -21.54 -7.03 -3.86
CA GLN A 351 -21.71 -8.06 -4.90
C GLN A 351 -20.91 -7.78 -6.17
N LYS A 352 -19.86 -6.96 -6.10
CA LYS A 352 -19.06 -6.61 -7.27
C LYS A 352 -18.26 -7.81 -7.77
N THR A 353 -18.13 -7.91 -9.09
CA THR A 353 -17.40 -8.98 -9.77
C THR A 353 -16.07 -8.50 -10.37
N PHE A 354 -15.80 -7.20 -10.35
CA PHE A 354 -14.58 -6.59 -10.87
C PHE A 354 -14.27 -5.28 -10.13
N GLY A 355 -13.01 -4.83 -10.21
CA GLY A 355 -12.61 -3.49 -9.80
C GLY A 355 -12.58 -2.55 -11.01
N LEU A 356 -13.36 -1.48 -11.01
CA LEU A 356 -13.38 -0.52 -12.11
C LEU A 356 -12.16 0.40 -12.07
N VAL A 357 -11.51 0.56 -13.21
CA VAL A 357 -10.40 1.49 -13.42
C VAL A 357 -10.78 2.43 -14.55
N CYS A 358 -11.05 3.70 -14.24
CA CYS A 358 -11.45 4.68 -15.23
C CYS A 358 -10.34 5.70 -15.48
N VAL A 359 -10.04 5.92 -16.77
CA VAL A 359 -8.99 6.84 -17.23
C VAL A 359 -9.60 7.86 -18.18
N PRO A 360 -9.72 9.14 -17.79
CA PRO A 360 -10.16 10.20 -18.70
C PRO A 360 -9.06 10.54 -19.71
N VAL A 361 -9.41 10.65 -20.97
CA VAL A 361 -8.49 10.99 -22.06
C VAL A 361 -9.02 12.22 -22.81
N TYR A 362 -8.23 13.29 -22.85
CA TYR A 362 -8.51 14.53 -23.58
C TYR A 362 -7.70 14.52 -24.86
N ASP A 363 -8.28 14.21 -25.99
CA ASP A 363 -7.59 14.09 -27.28
C ASP A 363 -6.23 13.37 -27.15
N LYS A 364 -5.13 14.12 -27.23
CA LYS A 364 -3.77 13.60 -27.06
C LYS A 364 -3.29 13.57 -25.61
N VAL A 365 -3.97 14.30 -24.72
CA VAL A 365 -3.62 14.36 -23.28
C VAL A 365 -4.33 13.21 -22.57
N GLY A 366 -3.60 12.47 -21.74
CA GLY A 366 -4.11 11.30 -21.01
C GLY A 366 -3.94 9.97 -21.73
N ILE A 367 -3.61 9.95 -23.02
CA ILE A 367 -3.28 8.71 -23.75
C ILE A 367 -2.12 7.96 -23.08
N SER A 368 -1.12 8.68 -22.58
CA SER A 368 0.00 8.08 -21.84
C SER A 368 -0.44 7.40 -20.56
N THR A 369 -1.41 7.98 -19.83
CA THR A 369 -2.00 7.37 -18.62
C THR A 369 -2.77 6.12 -18.99
N ALA A 370 -3.62 6.16 -19.99
CA ALA A 370 -4.39 5.01 -20.45
C ALA A 370 -3.47 3.87 -20.91
N LYS A 371 -2.42 4.16 -21.68
CA LYS A 371 -1.41 3.17 -22.08
C LYS A 371 -0.68 2.58 -20.89
N SER A 372 -0.30 3.39 -19.90
CA SER A 372 0.39 2.91 -18.70
C SER A 372 -0.53 2.02 -17.84
N VAL A 373 -1.79 2.39 -17.68
CA VAL A 373 -2.79 1.60 -16.96
C VAL A 373 -3.03 0.26 -17.68
N GLN A 374 -3.22 0.30 -19.01
CA GLN A 374 -3.41 -0.92 -19.78
C GLN A 374 -2.18 -1.83 -19.73
N ALA A 375 -0.97 -1.27 -19.82
CA ALA A 375 0.26 -2.04 -19.72
C ALA A 375 0.42 -2.72 -18.35
N VAL A 376 0.03 -2.05 -17.25
CA VAL A 376 0.02 -2.68 -15.91
C VAL A 376 -1.00 -3.81 -15.85
N VAL A 377 -2.21 -3.59 -16.36
CA VAL A 377 -3.26 -4.62 -16.36
C VAL A 377 -2.86 -5.83 -17.19
N ASP A 378 -2.33 -5.63 -18.39
CA ASP A 378 -1.88 -6.72 -19.28
C ASP A 378 -0.73 -7.50 -18.63
N THR A 379 0.27 -6.79 -18.09
CA THR A 379 1.43 -7.42 -17.47
C THR A 379 1.03 -8.23 -16.23
N VAL A 380 0.25 -7.62 -15.32
CA VAL A 380 -0.04 -8.22 -14.01
C VAL A 380 -1.18 -9.23 -14.09
N PHE A 381 -2.28 -8.90 -14.79
CA PHE A 381 -3.52 -9.67 -14.75
C PHE A 381 -3.74 -10.60 -15.94
N GLN A 382 -3.01 -10.41 -17.04
CA GLN A 382 -3.06 -11.34 -18.18
C GLN A 382 -1.80 -12.21 -18.25
N GLN A 383 -0.61 -11.61 -18.15
CA GLN A 383 0.65 -12.36 -18.26
C GLN A 383 1.10 -12.96 -16.91
N GLY A 384 0.56 -12.49 -15.79
CA GLY A 384 0.93 -12.95 -14.44
C GLY A 384 2.33 -12.54 -13.98
N LEU A 385 2.89 -11.52 -14.61
CA LEU A 385 4.21 -10.97 -14.28
C LEU A 385 4.05 -9.82 -13.27
N PRO A 386 5.01 -9.61 -12.37
CA PRO A 386 4.98 -8.44 -11.48
C PRO A 386 5.12 -7.14 -12.30
N ALA A 387 4.48 -6.07 -11.84
CA ALA A 387 4.66 -4.74 -12.40
C ALA A 387 6.04 -4.19 -11.98
N ILE A 388 7.07 -4.47 -12.77
CA ILE A 388 8.43 -4.01 -12.51
C ILE A 388 8.58 -2.57 -12.95
N SER A 389 9.01 -1.70 -12.06
CA SER A 389 9.45 -0.35 -12.41
C SER A 389 10.97 -0.28 -12.45
N VAL A 390 11.49 0.71 -13.16
CA VAL A 390 12.92 0.92 -13.33
C VAL A 390 13.31 2.26 -12.69
N VAL A 391 14.39 2.24 -11.93
CA VAL A 391 15.00 3.46 -11.38
C VAL A 391 15.48 4.32 -12.56
N ARG A 392 14.84 5.47 -12.76
CA ARG A 392 15.21 6.41 -13.82
C ARG A 392 16.52 7.14 -13.47
N ARG A 393 17.25 7.49 -14.52
CA ARG A 393 18.49 8.27 -14.42
C ARG A 393 18.27 9.64 -13.78
#